data_9ef1aa03678bb8deb2bef6f477150cb4
#
_entry.id   9ef1aa03678bb8deb2bef6f477150cb4
#
_cell.length_a   1.000
_cell.length_b   1.000
_cell.length_c   1.000
_cell.angle_alpha   90.00
_cell.angle_beta   90.00
_cell.angle_gamma   90.00
#
_symmetry.space_group_name_H-M   'P 1'
#
loop_
_entity.id
_entity.type
_entity.pdbx_description
1 polymer ?
#
loop_
_entity_poly.entity_id
_entity_poly.type
_entity_poly.pdbx_seq_one_letter_code
_entity_poly.pdbx_strand_id
1 'polypeptide(L)'
;VEAVVENLRAADPDQDIPFTAAVLVHGDTTSAMAGALASIQVRLPVIHVEAGLRTDDTLSPFPEELNRQLIARIACFHLAPTTENLGNLVQEHVPATRVFVTGNTGIDALQWAADMQTPFDDPRLEDLVESDHPVIVVTAHRRENWEGGLARIATAIAEVARSRPEVRVVLPLHPNPRVRDAIRPILDGIENVLLTEPLEYANFARLLKRARIAITDSGGVQEEAPSLGTPVLVTRDQTERQEGVDAGTLKLVGTNTQLIVAETLQLLDNEVAYEAMSTRRNPYGDGFAS
;
A
#
# COMPACT_ATOMS: atom_id res chain seq x y z
N VAL A 1 -18.37 -18.48 9.26
CA VAL A 1 -19.24 -18.82 8.10
C VAL A 1 -20.69 -18.83 8.53
N GLU A 2 -21.09 -19.57 9.59
CA GLU A 2 -22.50 -19.70 10.03
C GLU A 2 -23.16 -18.34 10.31
N ALA A 3 -22.52 -17.44 11.09
CA ALA A 3 -23.07 -16.13 11.39
C ALA A 3 -23.26 -15.25 10.13
N VAL A 4 -22.39 -15.38 9.12
CA VAL A 4 -22.53 -14.65 7.85
C VAL A 4 -23.68 -15.24 7.03
N VAL A 5 -23.83 -16.55 7.01
CA VAL A 5 -24.96 -17.23 6.34
C VAL A 5 -26.30 -16.84 7.00
N GLU A 6 -26.34 -16.75 8.34
CA GLU A 6 -27.54 -16.30 9.06
C GLU A 6 -27.89 -14.85 8.71
N ASN A 7 -26.91 -13.94 8.67
CA ASN A 7 -27.15 -12.56 8.30
C ASN A 7 -27.61 -12.39 6.84
N LEU A 8 -27.07 -13.19 5.91
CA LEU A 8 -27.50 -13.18 4.51
C LEU A 8 -28.92 -13.76 4.32
N ARG A 9 -29.34 -14.68 5.20
CA ARG A 9 -30.71 -15.25 5.18
C ARG A 9 -31.73 -14.38 5.92
N ALA A 10 -31.28 -13.63 6.93
CA ALA A 10 -32.14 -12.74 7.73
C ALA A 10 -32.47 -11.43 7.03
N ALA A 11 -31.99 -11.18 5.83
CA ALA A 11 -32.49 -10.10 4.97
C ALA A 11 -33.97 -10.38 4.68
N ASP A 12 -34.85 -9.66 5.40
CA ASP A 12 -36.29 -9.88 5.45
C ASP A 12 -36.90 -9.71 4.04
N PRO A 13 -37.56 -10.75 3.49
CA PRO A 13 -38.19 -10.67 2.18
C PRO A 13 -39.40 -9.70 2.11
N ASP A 14 -39.91 -9.25 3.25
CA ASP A 14 -41.07 -8.33 3.31
C ASP A 14 -40.66 -6.85 3.51
N GLN A 15 -39.38 -6.53 3.64
CA GLN A 15 -38.92 -5.15 3.56
C GLN A 15 -38.64 -4.80 2.10
N ASP A 16 -38.97 -3.59 1.68
CA ASP A 16 -38.58 -2.98 0.38
C ASP A 16 -37.03 -2.83 0.19
N ILE A 17 -36.25 -3.76 0.75
CA ILE A 17 -34.82 -3.86 0.53
C ILE A 17 -34.64 -4.70 -0.73
N PRO A 18 -34.01 -4.15 -1.78
CA PRO A 18 -33.77 -4.89 -2.99
C PRO A 18 -33.00 -6.17 -2.66
N PHE A 19 -33.39 -7.29 -3.26
CA PHE A 19 -32.69 -8.56 -3.12
C PHE A 19 -31.19 -8.39 -3.31
N THR A 20 -30.39 -9.00 -2.42
CA THR A 20 -28.94 -9.06 -2.61
C THR A 20 -28.65 -9.70 -3.96
N ALA A 21 -28.19 -8.92 -4.93
CA ALA A 21 -27.90 -9.40 -6.28
C ALA A 21 -26.56 -10.15 -6.33
N ALA A 22 -25.58 -9.72 -5.55
CA ALA A 22 -24.27 -10.32 -5.44
C ALA A 22 -23.58 -9.88 -4.12
N VAL A 23 -22.54 -10.59 -3.74
CA VAL A 23 -21.66 -10.23 -2.61
C VAL A 23 -20.30 -9.85 -3.15
N LEU A 24 -19.83 -8.65 -2.81
CA LEU A 24 -18.49 -8.22 -3.12
C LEU A 24 -17.56 -8.62 -1.96
N VAL A 25 -16.47 -9.30 -2.28
CA VAL A 25 -15.37 -9.59 -1.35
C VAL A 25 -14.10 -8.91 -1.86
N HIS A 26 -13.36 -8.27 -0.96
CA HIS A 26 -12.17 -7.50 -1.32
C HIS A 26 -10.91 -8.16 -0.76
N GLY A 27 -9.92 -8.34 -1.61
CA GLY A 27 -8.58 -8.84 -1.25
C GLY A 27 -8.60 -10.29 -0.77
N ASP A 28 -7.80 -10.57 0.25
CA ASP A 28 -7.33 -11.91 0.61
C ASP A 28 -7.47 -12.25 2.09
N THR A 29 -8.14 -11.41 2.86
CA THR A 29 -8.35 -11.66 4.29
C THR A 29 -9.19 -12.91 4.52
N THR A 30 -9.02 -13.53 5.71
CA THR A 30 -9.88 -14.66 6.14
C THR A 30 -11.37 -14.24 6.15
N SER A 31 -11.67 -12.97 6.43
CA SER A 31 -13.05 -12.45 6.38
C SER A 31 -13.59 -12.43 4.95
N ALA A 32 -12.79 -12.02 3.95
CA ALA A 32 -13.16 -12.05 2.54
C ALA A 32 -13.46 -13.48 2.07
N MET A 33 -12.57 -14.43 2.42
CA MET A 33 -12.76 -15.83 2.10
C MET A 33 -14.01 -16.43 2.80
N ALA A 34 -14.23 -16.11 4.08
CA ALA A 34 -15.42 -16.56 4.80
C ALA A 34 -16.71 -16.00 4.19
N GLY A 35 -16.71 -14.73 3.76
CA GLY A 35 -17.81 -14.11 3.05
C GLY A 35 -18.11 -14.77 1.71
N ALA A 36 -17.08 -15.07 0.91
CA ALA A 36 -17.22 -15.78 -0.36
C ALA A 36 -17.81 -17.18 -0.15
N LEU A 37 -17.29 -17.93 0.82
CA LEU A 37 -17.76 -19.28 1.13
C LEU A 37 -19.22 -19.27 1.64
N ALA A 38 -19.58 -18.33 2.50
CA ALA A 38 -20.94 -18.19 3.00
C ALA A 38 -21.93 -17.87 1.86
N SER A 39 -21.53 -16.98 0.94
CA SER A 39 -22.35 -16.56 -0.19
C SER A 39 -22.68 -17.71 -1.13
N ILE A 40 -21.69 -18.53 -1.49
CA ILE A 40 -21.94 -19.70 -2.37
C ILE A 40 -22.84 -20.75 -1.72
N GLN A 41 -22.79 -20.91 -0.39
CA GLN A 41 -23.70 -21.83 0.34
C GLN A 41 -25.18 -21.43 0.24
N VAL A 42 -25.46 -20.15 0.04
CA VAL A 42 -26.83 -19.62 -0.17
C VAL A 42 -27.11 -19.27 -1.63
N ARG A 43 -26.21 -19.67 -2.54
CA ARG A 43 -26.30 -19.47 -4.01
C ARG A 43 -26.29 -17.99 -4.45
N LEU A 44 -25.67 -17.13 -3.67
CA LEU A 44 -25.43 -15.74 -4.08
C LEU A 44 -24.15 -15.66 -4.92
N PRO A 45 -24.17 -14.92 -6.05
CA PRO A 45 -22.99 -14.64 -6.83
C PRO A 45 -21.93 -13.90 -6.00
N VAL A 46 -20.66 -14.23 -6.21
CA VAL A 46 -19.53 -13.55 -5.57
C VAL A 46 -18.75 -12.78 -6.60
N ILE A 47 -18.45 -11.51 -6.32
CA ILE A 47 -17.54 -10.66 -7.10
C ILE A 47 -16.30 -10.43 -6.27
N HIS A 48 -15.13 -10.74 -6.82
CA HIS A 48 -13.84 -10.58 -6.13
C HIS A 48 -13.15 -9.31 -6.60
N VAL A 49 -13.01 -8.33 -5.72
CA VAL A 49 -12.27 -7.08 -5.93
C VAL A 49 -10.82 -7.30 -5.50
N GLU A 50 -9.86 -6.72 -6.22
CA GLU A 50 -8.41 -6.94 -6.04
C GLU A 50 -8.02 -8.41 -6.32
N ALA A 51 -8.57 -8.95 -7.40
CA ALA A 51 -8.41 -10.35 -7.77
C ALA A 51 -7.12 -10.59 -8.58
N GLY A 52 -6.50 -11.76 -8.39
CA GLY A 52 -5.44 -12.25 -9.27
C GLY A 52 -4.01 -11.98 -8.81
N LEU A 53 -3.78 -11.37 -7.65
CA LEU A 53 -2.45 -11.35 -7.01
C LEU A 53 -2.02 -12.78 -6.69
N ARG A 54 -0.76 -13.14 -7.00
CA ARG A 54 -0.18 -14.47 -6.73
C ARG A 54 1.26 -14.36 -6.26
N THR A 55 1.62 -15.31 -5.40
CA THR A 55 3.01 -15.56 -4.97
C THR A 55 3.46 -16.97 -5.33
N ASP A 56 2.56 -17.81 -5.86
CA ASP A 56 2.78 -19.22 -6.21
C ASP A 56 3.17 -20.13 -5.02
N ASP A 57 3.19 -19.59 -3.80
CA ASP A 57 3.43 -20.33 -2.57
C ASP A 57 2.27 -20.11 -1.59
N THR A 58 1.40 -21.12 -1.45
CA THR A 58 0.21 -21.05 -0.59
C THR A 58 0.52 -20.81 0.90
N LEU A 59 1.78 -20.93 1.30
CA LEU A 59 2.24 -20.68 2.66
C LEU A 59 2.94 -19.33 2.82
N SER A 60 3.09 -18.53 1.73
CA SER A 60 3.80 -17.26 1.76
C SER A 60 3.18 -16.21 0.82
N PRO A 61 2.49 -15.17 1.36
CA PRO A 61 2.08 -15.00 2.76
C PRO A 61 0.95 -15.97 3.14
N PHE A 62 0.92 -16.39 4.39
CA PHE A 62 -0.13 -17.26 4.92
C PHE A 62 -1.00 -16.51 5.94
N PRO A 63 -2.35 -16.57 5.84
CA PRO A 63 -3.15 -17.42 4.93
C PRO A 63 -3.55 -16.73 3.61
N GLU A 64 -3.01 -15.56 3.29
CA GLU A 64 -3.48 -14.66 2.24
C GLU A 64 -3.44 -15.33 0.86
N GLU A 65 -2.33 -15.96 0.47
CA GLU A 65 -2.23 -16.62 -0.84
C GLU A 65 -3.23 -17.76 -1.01
N LEU A 66 -3.40 -18.57 0.03
CA LEU A 66 -4.40 -19.63 0.01
C LEU A 66 -5.83 -19.06 -0.13
N ASN A 67 -6.14 -17.97 0.59
CA ASN A 67 -7.44 -17.30 0.49
C ASN A 67 -7.71 -16.79 -0.92
N ARG A 68 -6.72 -16.15 -1.56
CA ARG A 68 -6.83 -15.67 -2.95
C ARG A 68 -7.20 -16.79 -3.92
N GLN A 69 -6.50 -17.92 -3.84
CA GLN A 69 -6.75 -19.06 -4.69
C GLN A 69 -8.14 -19.68 -4.46
N LEU A 70 -8.58 -19.79 -3.21
CA LEU A 70 -9.91 -20.30 -2.88
C LEU A 70 -11.04 -19.37 -3.35
N ILE A 71 -10.90 -18.06 -3.12
CA ILE A 71 -11.89 -17.07 -3.60
C ILE A 71 -11.98 -17.09 -5.11
N ALA A 72 -10.85 -17.24 -5.82
CA ALA A 72 -10.83 -17.31 -7.28
C ALA A 72 -11.66 -18.48 -7.85
N ARG A 73 -11.82 -19.58 -7.11
CA ARG A 73 -12.67 -20.71 -7.49
C ARG A 73 -14.15 -20.50 -7.23
N ILE A 74 -14.49 -19.60 -6.28
CA ILE A 74 -15.86 -19.33 -5.86
C ILE A 74 -16.46 -18.16 -6.70
N ALA A 75 -15.68 -17.13 -6.96
CA ALA A 75 -16.16 -15.91 -7.58
C ALA A 75 -16.63 -16.12 -9.03
N CYS A 76 -17.74 -15.46 -9.38
CA CYS A 76 -18.27 -15.46 -10.74
C CYS A 76 -17.68 -14.34 -11.61
N PHE A 77 -17.23 -13.22 -10.99
CA PHE A 77 -16.50 -12.13 -11.62
C PHE A 77 -15.29 -11.72 -10.79
N HIS A 78 -14.24 -11.31 -11.49
CA HIS A 78 -12.96 -10.92 -10.93
C HIS A 78 -12.59 -9.53 -11.43
N LEU A 79 -12.41 -8.59 -10.51
CA LEU A 79 -11.95 -7.24 -10.78
C LEU A 79 -10.45 -7.21 -10.46
N ALA A 80 -9.63 -7.35 -11.49
CA ALA A 80 -8.18 -7.45 -11.37
C ALA A 80 -7.53 -6.06 -11.40
N PRO A 81 -6.59 -5.75 -10.52
CA PRO A 81 -5.89 -4.46 -10.54
C PRO A 81 -5.08 -4.25 -11.82
N THR A 82 -4.45 -5.30 -12.34
CA THR A 82 -3.52 -5.19 -13.48
C THR A 82 -3.75 -6.27 -14.51
N THR A 83 -3.11 -6.12 -15.68
CA THR A 83 -3.11 -7.16 -16.74
C THR A 83 -2.32 -8.40 -16.32
N GLU A 84 -1.33 -8.28 -15.44
CA GLU A 84 -0.62 -9.42 -14.87
C GLU A 84 -1.55 -10.24 -13.99
N ASN A 85 -2.33 -9.57 -13.12
CA ASN A 85 -3.31 -10.24 -12.27
C ASN A 85 -4.41 -10.94 -13.10
N LEU A 86 -4.83 -10.37 -14.23
CA LEU A 86 -5.68 -11.08 -15.19
C LEU A 86 -4.97 -12.30 -15.73
N GLY A 87 -3.70 -12.20 -16.12
CA GLY A 87 -2.89 -13.30 -16.63
C GLY A 87 -2.82 -14.48 -15.65
N ASN A 88 -2.58 -14.20 -14.35
CA ASN A 88 -2.55 -15.21 -13.28
C ASN A 88 -3.88 -15.98 -13.18
N LEU A 89 -5.00 -15.27 -13.19
CA LEU A 89 -6.33 -15.91 -13.16
C LEU A 89 -6.60 -16.78 -14.39
N VAL A 90 -6.20 -16.32 -15.58
CA VAL A 90 -6.37 -17.08 -16.83
C VAL A 90 -5.49 -18.35 -16.83
N GLN A 91 -4.26 -18.27 -16.32
CA GLN A 91 -3.38 -19.45 -16.14
C GLN A 91 -4.01 -20.48 -15.20
N GLU A 92 -4.76 -20.03 -14.21
CA GLU A 92 -5.53 -20.89 -13.32
C GLU A 92 -6.89 -21.35 -13.89
N HIS A 93 -7.11 -21.18 -15.19
CA HIS A 93 -8.31 -21.59 -15.92
C HIS A 93 -9.58 -20.80 -15.57
N VAL A 94 -9.46 -19.59 -15.01
CA VAL A 94 -10.59 -18.66 -14.93
C VAL A 94 -10.87 -18.12 -16.36
N PRO A 95 -12.12 -18.20 -16.86
CA PRO A 95 -12.43 -17.67 -18.19
C PRO A 95 -12.14 -16.17 -18.28
N ALA A 96 -11.38 -15.74 -19.26
CA ALA A 96 -11.03 -14.33 -19.46
C ALA A 96 -12.27 -13.40 -19.54
N THR A 97 -13.42 -13.93 -20.00
CA THR A 97 -14.69 -13.19 -20.05
C THR A 97 -15.28 -12.87 -18.66
N ARG A 98 -14.71 -13.42 -17.61
CA ARG A 98 -15.12 -13.15 -16.20
C ARG A 98 -14.11 -12.30 -15.46
N VAL A 99 -13.04 -11.86 -16.11
CA VAL A 99 -11.99 -11.04 -15.51
C VAL A 99 -11.99 -9.66 -16.17
N PHE A 100 -12.07 -8.63 -15.34
CA PHE A 100 -12.06 -7.24 -15.78
C PHE A 100 -10.85 -6.55 -15.13
N VAL A 101 -10.01 -5.90 -15.94
CA VAL A 101 -8.93 -5.07 -15.41
C VAL A 101 -9.51 -3.71 -15.09
N THR A 102 -9.61 -3.42 -13.80
CA THR A 102 -10.25 -2.18 -13.30
C THR A 102 -9.24 -1.19 -12.72
N GLY A 103 -8.04 -1.62 -12.40
CA GLY A 103 -7.14 -0.86 -11.52
C GLY A 103 -7.37 -1.21 -10.04
N ASN A 104 -6.61 -0.57 -9.17
CA ASN A 104 -6.72 -0.74 -7.72
C ASN A 104 -7.59 0.38 -7.12
N THR A 105 -8.72 0.01 -6.53
CA THR A 105 -9.65 0.95 -5.86
C THR A 105 -9.01 1.72 -4.69
N GLY A 106 -7.90 1.20 -4.13
CA GLY A 106 -7.10 1.91 -3.13
C GLY A 106 -6.48 3.19 -3.68
N ILE A 107 -6.16 3.23 -4.99
CA ILE A 107 -5.63 4.44 -5.64
C ILE A 107 -6.70 5.52 -5.77
N ASP A 108 -7.94 5.14 -6.13
CA ASP A 108 -9.07 6.08 -6.17
C ASP A 108 -9.31 6.69 -4.78
N ALA A 109 -9.33 5.83 -3.75
CA ALA A 109 -9.50 6.26 -2.37
C ALA A 109 -8.36 7.18 -1.90
N LEU A 110 -7.11 6.87 -2.28
CA LEU A 110 -5.95 7.69 -1.95
C LEU A 110 -6.04 9.07 -2.59
N GLN A 111 -6.32 9.15 -3.89
CA GLN A 111 -6.41 10.43 -4.61
C GLN A 111 -7.51 11.31 -4.01
N TRP A 112 -8.67 10.73 -3.75
CA TRP A 112 -9.76 11.42 -3.08
C TRP A 112 -9.37 11.90 -1.68
N ALA A 113 -8.74 11.04 -0.87
CA ALA A 113 -8.29 11.37 0.48
C ALA A 113 -7.19 12.44 0.49
N ALA A 114 -6.27 12.38 -0.48
CA ALA A 114 -5.18 13.35 -0.60
C ALA A 114 -5.65 14.78 -0.95
N ASP A 115 -6.85 14.90 -1.52
CA ASP A 115 -7.49 16.19 -1.83
C ASP A 115 -8.34 16.74 -0.68
N MET A 116 -8.59 15.92 0.36
CA MET A 116 -9.29 16.36 1.56
C MET A 116 -8.43 17.34 2.36
N GLN A 117 -9.01 18.49 2.70
CA GLN A 117 -8.37 19.51 3.55
C GLN A 117 -8.57 19.17 5.05
N THR A 118 -8.28 17.92 5.44
CA THR A 118 -8.38 17.50 6.84
C THR A 118 -7.21 18.08 7.64
N PRO A 119 -7.44 18.85 8.71
CA PRO A 119 -6.37 19.38 9.53
C PRO A 119 -5.53 18.26 10.15
N PHE A 120 -4.23 18.47 10.28
CA PHE A 120 -3.38 17.56 11.04
C PHE A 120 -3.56 17.78 12.53
N ASP A 121 -3.56 16.68 13.30
CA ASP A 121 -3.55 16.78 14.78
C ASP A 121 -2.25 17.38 15.31
N ASP A 122 -1.15 17.21 14.58
CA ASP A 122 0.15 17.79 14.89
C ASP A 122 0.35 19.08 14.07
N PRO A 123 0.35 20.28 14.71
CA PRO A 123 0.51 21.55 13.98
C PRO A 123 1.80 21.64 13.16
N ARG A 124 2.86 20.92 13.57
CA ARG A 124 4.14 20.90 12.82
C ARG A 124 3.99 20.31 11.42
N LEU A 125 3.03 19.41 11.22
CA LEU A 125 2.72 18.84 9.91
C LEU A 125 1.97 19.84 9.02
N GLU A 126 1.10 20.69 9.59
CA GLU A 126 0.41 21.74 8.85
C GLU A 126 1.43 22.74 8.28
N ASP A 127 2.33 23.26 9.12
CA ASP A 127 3.41 24.15 8.71
C ASP A 127 4.32 23.52 7.64
N LEU A 128 4.57 22.20 7.78
CA LEU A 128 5.44 21.47 6.87
C LEU A 128 4.82 21.31 5.47
N VAL A 129 3.54 20.97 5.37
CA VAL A 129 2.90 20.78 4.05
C VAL A 129 2.73 22.09 3.28
N GLU A 130 2.69 23.22 3.98
CA GLU A 130 2.64 24.57 3.40
C GLU A 130 4.02 25.13 3.06
N SER A 131 5.10 24.51 3.57
CA SER A 131 6.47 24.98 3.34
C SER A 131 7.01 24.56 1.98
N ASP A 132 8.08 25.21 1.50
CA ASP A 132 8.80 24.84 0.28
C ASP A 132 9.89 23.77 0.49
N HIS A 133 10.07 23.28 1.71
CA HIS A 133 11.09 22.27 2.01
C HIS A 133 10.80 20.95 1.27
N PRO A 134 11.82 20.29 0.71
CA PRO A 134 11.66 18.91 0.24
C PRO A 134 11.28 17.98 1.40
N VAL A 135 10.23 17.20 1.22
CA VAL A 135 9.70 16.27 2.23
C VAL A 135 10.02 14.83 1.86
N ILE A 136 10.56 14.08 2.81
CA ILE A 136 10.70 12.63 2.72
C ILE A 136 9.74 11.99 3.71
N VAL A 137 8.85 11.13 3.21
CA VAL A 137 7.97 10.32 4.06
C VAL A 137 8.58 8.95 4.23
N VAL A 138 8.71 8.51 5.49
CA VAL A 138 9.28 7.19 5.81
C VAL A 138 8.27 6.34 6.55
N THR A 139 8.07 5.10 6.12
CA THR A 139 7.33 4.08 6.87
C THR A 139 8.14 2.80 6.97
N ALA A 140 8.31 2.26 8.17
CA ALA A 140 9.04 1.02 8.40
C ALA A 140 8.44 0.25 9.57
N HIS A 141 7.92 -0.95 9.31
CA HIS A 141 7.22 -1.74 10.33
C HIS A 141 7.20 -3.25 10.07
N ARG A 142 7.67 -3.72 8.90
CA ARG A 142 7.63 -5.13 8.51
C ARG A 142 8.47 -5.99 9.45
N ARG A 143 7.95 -7.19 9.77
CA ARG A 143 8.60 -8.14 10.70
C ARG A 143 9.97 -8.59 10.21
N GLU A 144 10.15 -8.71 8.89
CA GLU A 144 11.43 -9.06 8.29
C GLU A 144 12.56 -8.06 8.62
N ASN A 145 12.21 -6.80 8.93
CA ASN A 145 13.15 -5.74 9.28
C ASN A 145 13.44 -5.64 10.79
N TRP A 146 12.76 -6.41 11.65
CA TRP A 146 12.93 -6.28 13.10
C TRP A 146 14.31 -6.68 13.60
N GLU A 147 14.98 -7.61 12.93
CA GLU A 147 16.34 -8.06 13.30
C GLU A 147 17.41 -7.15 12.69
N GLY A 148 17.52 -5.92 13.21
CA GLY A 148 18.54 -4.94 12.81
C GLY A 148 18.22 -4.15 11.53
N GLY A 149 17.26 -4.55 10.71
CA GLY A 149 16.84 -3.83 9.50
C GLY A 149 16.31 -2.43 9.83
N LEU A 150 15.43 -2.31 10.82
CA LEU A 150 14.89 -1.02 11.26
C LEU A 150 15.99 -0.06 11.72
N ALA A 151 16.97 -0.55 12.46
CA ALA A 151 18.08 0.29 12.92
C ALA A 151 18.95 0.76 11.74
N ARG A 152 19.20 -0.10 10.73
CA ARG A 152 19.94 0.29 9.52
C ARG A 152 19.18 1.34 8.70
N ILE A 153 17.86 1.18 8.54
CA ILE A 153 17.01 2.17 7.89
C ILE A 153 17.06 3.49 8.66
N ALA A 154 16.86 3.47 9.98
CA ALA A 154 16.92 4.67 10.81
C ALA A 154 18.30 5.37 10.72
N THR A 155 19.40 4.60 10.67
CA THR A 155 20.76 5.15 10.48
C THR A 155 20.86 5.86 9.13
N ALA A 156 20.37 5.25 8.05
CA ALA A 156 20.37 5.89 6.73
C ALA A 156 19.59 7.21 6.73
N ILE A 157 18.42 7.22 7.35
CA ILE A 157 17.60 8.43 7.49
C ILE A 157 18.33 9.51 8.28
N ALA A 158 19.01 9.14 9.37
CA ALA A 158 19.82 10.07 10.15
C ALA A 158 20.97 10.68 9.34
N GLU A 159 21.64 9.89 8.50
CA GLU A 159 22.73 10.36 7.62
C GLU A 159 22.18 11.33 6.55
N VAL A 160 21.06 11.00 5.90
CA VAL A 160 20.41 11.89 4.94
C VAL A 160 20.01 13.20 5.60
N ALA A 161 19.30 13.15 6.73
CA ALA A 161 18.83 14.33 7.45
C ALA A 161 19.99 15.26 7.86
N ARG A 162 21.09 14.72 8.38
CA ARG A 162 22.28 15.50 8.74
C ARG A 162 23.00 16.11 7.55
N SER A 163 23.01 15.39 6.41
CA SER A 163 23.69 15.87 5.18
C SER A 163 22.85 16.89 4.39
N ARG A 164 21.55 16.97 4.66
CA ARG A 164 20.60 17.88 3.98
C ARG A 164 19.68 18.56 5.01
N PRO A 165 20.17 19.59 5.71
CA PRO A 165 19.36 20.28 6.75
C PRO A 165 18.10 20.96 6.21
N GLU A 166 18.04 21.26 4.91
CA GLU A 166 16.89 21.82 4.22
C GLU A 166 15.75 20.81 4.01
N VAL A 167 16.06 19.52 4.03
CA VAL A 167 15.05 18.45 3.85
C VAL A 167 14.31 18.23 5.18
N ARG A 168 13.05 17.94 5.09
CA ARG A 168 12.21 17.50 6.24
C ARG A 168 11.87 16.04 6.08
N VAL A 169 12.18 15.25 7.09
CA VAL A 169 11.82 13.83 7.15
C VAL A 169 10.65 13.65 8.10
N VAL A 170 9.59 13.01 7.63
CA VAL A 170 8.44 12.65 8.47
C VAL A 170 8.34 11.14 8.56
N LEU A 171 8.30 10.63 9.77
CA LEU A 171 8.19 9.20 10.04
C LEU A 171 7.06 8.95 11.05
N PRO A 172 5.84 8.61 10.56
CA PRO A 172 4.77 8.12 11.42
C PRO A 172 5.18 6.79 12.04
N LEU A 173 5.33 6.78 13.36
CA LEU A 173 5.84 5.61 14.09
C LEU A 173 4.74 4.59 14.29
N HIS A 174 4.97 3.39 13.79
CA HIS A 174 4.10 2.25 14.07
C HIS A 174 4.01 2.01 15.59
N PRO A 175 2.81 1.68 16.15
CA PRO A 175 2.59 1.57 17.59
C PRO A 175 3.34 0.39 18.25
N ASN A 176 3.85 -0.56 17.46
CA ASN A 176 4.60 -1.69 18.01
C ASN A 176 5.88 -1.22 18.73
N PRO A 177 6.06 -1.59 20.02
CA PRO A 177 7.25 -1.21 20.79
C PRO A 177 8.57 -1.55 20.11
N ARG A 178 8.68 -2.72 19.47
CA ARG A 178 9.91 -3.13 18.76
C ARG A 178 10.32 -2.15 17.67
N VAL A 179 9.36 -1.56 16.97
CA VAL A 179 9.63 -0.55 15.95
C VAL A 179 10.12 0.74 16.61
N ARG A 180 9.44 1.18 17.66
CA ARG A 180 9.78 2.40 18.41
C ARG A 180 11.16 2.29 19.06
N ASP A 181 11.45 1.16 19.72
CA ASP A 181 12.72 0.90 20.39
C ASP A 181 13.91 0.85 19.42
N ALA A 182 13.67 0.42 18.17
CA ALA A 182 14.72 0.38 17.13
C ALA A 182 14.97 1.76 16.48
N ILE A 183 13.94 2.60 16.35
CA ILE A 183 13.99 3.85 15.55
C ILE A 183 14.28 5.07 16.43
N ARG A 184 13.57 5.23 17.55
CA ARG A 184 13.69 6.43 18.40
C ARG A 184 15.10 6.73 18.87
N PRO A 185 15.91 5.77 19.37
CA PRO A 185 17.25 6.06 19.85
C PRO A 185 18.19 6.66 18.80
N ILE A 186 17.88 6.44 17.50
CA ILE A 186 18.71 6.89 16.38
C ILE A 186 18.23 8.23 15.82
N LEU A 187 16.91 8.45 15.81
CA LEU A 187 16.30 9.60 15.14
C LEU A 187 15.82 10.71 16.09
N ASP A 188 15.52 10.40 17.37
CA ASP A 188 15.10 11.43 18.32
C ASP A 188 16.18 12.52 18.45
N GLY A 189 15.75 13.79 18.43
CA GLY A 189 16.63 14.94 18.61
C GLY A 189 17.34 15.42 17.33
N ILE A 190 17.07 14.79 16.15
CA ILE A 190 17.53 15.33 14.86
C ILE A 190 16.53 16.40 14.42
N GLU A 191 16.96 17.64 14.31
CA GLU A 191 16.10 18.84 14.17
C GLU A 191 15.12 18.77 12.99
N ASN A 192 15.57 18.23 11.87
CA ASN A 192 14.78 18.12 10.63
C ASN A 192 14.12 16.75 10.43
N VAL A 193 14.07 15.92 11.49
CA VAL A 193 13.33 14.65 11.51
C VAL A 193 12.14 14.78 12.46
N LEU A 194 10.94 14.58 11.93
CA LEU A 194 9.69 14.62 12.67
C LEU A 194 9.16 13.20 12.87
N LEU A 195 9.28 12.69 14.09
CA LEU A 195 8.62 11.45 14.51
C LEU A 195 7.22 11.80 15.01
N THR A 196 6.19 11.19 14.42
CA THR A 196 4.79 11.40 14.81
C THR A 196 4.16 10.10 15.30
N GLU A 197 2.99 10.20 15.92
CA GLU A 197 2.10 9.06 16.07
C GLU A 197 1.53 8.67 14.67
N PRO A 198 0.92 7.46 14.53
CA PRO A 198 0.26 7.08 13.29
C PRO A 198 -0.77 8.14 12.87
N LEU A 199 -0.78 8.43 11.57
CA LEU A 199 -1.71 9.41 11.01
C LEU A 199 -2.99 8.75 10.54
N GLU A 200 -4.10 9.48 10.61
CA GLU A 200 -5.32 9.13 9.91
C GLU A 200 -5.07 9.05 8.40
N TYR A 201 -5.82 8.21 7.69
CA TYR A 201 -5.56 7.90 6.28
C TYR A 201 -5.54 9.16 5.38
N ALA A 202 -6.50 10.07 5.56
CA ALA A 202 -6.56 11.31 4.78
C ALA A 202 -5.32 12.22 5.03
N ASN A 203 -4.87 12.31 6.28
CA ASN A 203 -3.68 13.06 6.64
C ASN A 203 -2.41 12.41 6.10
N PHE A 204 -2.33 11.07 6.13
CA PHE A 204 -1.20 10.35 5.52
C PHE A 204 -1.18 10.53 3.99
N ALA A 205 -2.33 10.44 3.33
CA ALA A 205 -2.46 10.66 1.88
C ALA A 205 -2.04 12.08 1.48
N ARG A 206 -2.49 13.10 2.24
CA ARG A 206 -2.10 14.50 2.04
C ARG A 206 -0.59 14.69 2.22
N LEU A 207 0.01 14.09 3.25
CA LEU A 207 1.45 14.12 3.48
C LEU A 207 2.22 13.41 2.35
N LEU A 208 1.73 12.25 1.89
CA LEU A 208 2.35 11.48 0.81
C LEU A 208 2.32 12.25 -0.51
N LYS A 209 1.21 12.94 -0.81
CA LYS A 209 1.08 13.84 -1.98
C LYS A 209 2.08 14.99 -1.94
N ARG A 210 2.42 15.50 -0.75
CA ARG A 210 3.41 16.57 -0.56
C ARG A 210 4.85 16.05 -0.62
N ALA A 211 5.05 14.74 -0.46
CA ALA A 211 6.37 14.16 -0.39
C ALA A 211 7.10 14.22 -1.74
N ARG A 212 8.39 14.57 -1.70
CA ARG A 212 9.30 14.40 -2.82
C ARG A 212 9.72 12.93 -2.99
N ILE A 213 9.88 12.20 -1.89
CA ILE A 213 10.31 10.79 -1.89
C ILE A 213 9.56 10.05 -0.78
N ALA A 214 9.13 8.83 -1.07
CA ALA A 214 8.68 7.87 -0.06
C ALA A 214 9.73 6.78 0.14
N ILE A 215 10.08 6.48 1.40
CA ILE A 215 10.97 5.36 1.78
C ILE A 215 10.13 4.40 2.61
N THR A 216 9.90 3.18 2.12
CA THR A 216 8.88 2.32 2.73
C THR A 216 9.16 0.83 2.62
N ASP A 217 8.66 0.07 3.61
CA ASP A 217 8.52 -1.40 3.53
C ASP A 217 7.04 -1.82 3.37
N SER A 218 6.11 -0.86 3.27
CA SER A 218 4.67 -1.10 3.14
C SER A 218 4.28 -1.44 1.71
N GLY A 219 3.49 -2.53 1.52
CA GLY A 219 2.93 -2.89 0.21
C GLY A 219 1.96 -1.84 -0.33
N GLY A 220 1.06 -1.30 0.50
CA GLY A 220 0.11 -0.27 0.09
C GLY A 220 0.81 1.00 -0.41
N VAL A 221 1.80 1.50 0.31
CA VAL A 221 2.55 2.71 -0.09
C VAL A 221 3.28 2.51 -1.43
N GLN A 222 3.74 1.28 -1.73
CA GLN A 222 4.36 0.94 -3.02
C GLN A 222 3.38 1.10 -4.19
N GLU A 223 2.11 0.82 -4.00
CA GLU A 223 1.07 0.99 -5.02
C GLU A 223 0.54 2.42 -5.06
N GLU A 224 0.39 3.04 -3.91
CA GLU A 224 -0.26 4.32 -3.70
C GLU A 224 0.62 5.52 -4.07
N ALA A 225 1.85 5.59 -3.55
CA ALA A 225 2.72 6.77 -3.71
C ALA A 225 3.02 7.11 -5.18
N PRO A 226 3.27 6.15 -6.09
CA PRO A 226 3.48 6.46 -7.50
C PRO A 226 2.28 7.13 -8.18
N SER A 227 1.04 6.88 -7.71
CA SER A 227 -0.16 7.52 -8.27
C SER A 227 -0.24 9.02 -7.95
N LEU A 228 0.52 9.47 -6.96
CA LEU A 228 0.68 10.88 -6.58
C LEU A 228 1.94 11.53 -7.19
N GLY A 229 2.66 10.78 -8.05
CA GLY A 229 3.93 11.23 -8.63
C GLY A 229 5.11 11.18 -7.66
N THR A 230 5.00 10.42 -6.59
CA THR A 230 6.05 10.31 -5.55
C THR A 230 6.91 9.06 -5.80
N PRO A 231 8.22 9.22 -6.13
CA PRO A 231 9.16 8.11 -6.24
C PRO A 231 9.27 7.31 -4.95
N VAL A 232 9.40 5.98 -5.06
CA VAL A 232 9.42 5.09 -3.90
C VAL A 232 10.73 4.31 -3.83
N LEU A 233 11.42 4.42 -2.71
CA LEU A 233 12.54 3.56 -2.32
C LEU A 233 12.03 2.48 -1.36
N VAL A 234 12.09 1.24 -1.80
CA VAL A 234 11.52 0.10 -1.08
C VAL A 234 12.58 -0.54 -0.21
N THR A 235 12.41 -0.49 1.13
CA THR A 235 13.33 -1.03 2.13
C THR A 235 13.09 -2.53 2.40
N ARG A 236 12.99 -3.30 1.31
CA ARG A 236 12.86 -4.75 1.29
C ARG A 236 13.81 -5.34 0.26
N ASP A 237 14.26 -6.59 0.48
CA ASP A 237 15.11 -7.30 -0.47
C ASP A 237 14.30 -7.84 -1.67
N GLN A 238 13.01 -8.12 -1.45
CA GLN A 238 12.06 -8.57 -2.46
C GLN A 238 10.72 -7.86 -2.28
N THR A 239 9.97 -7.75 -3.36
CA THR A 239 8.59 -7.24 -3.32
C THR A 239 7.70 -8.07 -4.23
N GLU A 240 6.48 -8.29 -3.82
CA GLU A 240 5.40 -8.84 -4.63
C GLU A 240 4.81 -7.80 -5.62
N ARG A 241 5.35 -6.58 -5.62
CA ARG A 241 4.99 -5.46 -6.52
C ARG A 241 6.02 -5.27 -7.62
N GLN A 242 6.40 -6.37 -8.28
CA GLN A 242 7.43 -6.37 -9.33
C GLN A 242 7.07 -5.44 -10.49
N GLU A 243 5.79 -5.35 -10.83
CA GLU A 243 5.28 -4.43 -11.87
C GLU A 243 5.69 -2.97 -11.66
N GLY A 244 5.69 -2.51 -10.40
CA GLY A 244 6.13 -1.15 -10.06
C GLY A 244 7.64 -0.96 -10.23
N VAL A 245 8.44 -2.00 -9.96
CA VAL A 245 9.89 -2.00 -10.20
C VAL A 245 10.17 -1.97 -11.70
N ASP A 246 9.49 -2.80 -12.48
CA ASP A 246 9.63 -2.89 -13.94
C ASP A 246 9.15 -1.62 -14.63
N ALA A 247 8.09 -1.00 -14.13
CA ALA A 247 7.62 0.31 -14.57
C ALA A 247 8.59 1.45 -14.23
N GLY A 248 9.49 1.24 -13.26
CA GLY A 248 10.47 2.23 -12.80
C GLY A 248 9.88 3.28 -11.84
N THR A 249 8.74 3.00 -11.21
CA THR A 249 8.15 3.84 -10.16
C THR A 249 8.68 3.49 -8.77
N LEU A 250 9.19 2.26 -8.62
CA LEU A 250 9.76 1.72 -7.39
C LEU A 250 11.22 1.34 -7.61
N LYS A 251 12.03 1.50 -6.56
CA LYS A 251 13.41 1.00 -6.53
C LYS A 251 13.67 0.23 -5.24
N LEU A 252 14.07 -1.05 -5.37
CA LEU A 252 14.47 -1.85 -4.22
C LEU A 252 15.83 -1.39 -3.71
N VAL A 253 15.91 -1.06 -2.44
CA VAL A 253 17.14 -0.64 -1.75
C VAL A 253 17.48 -1.53 -0.55
N GLY A 254 16.60 -2.48 -0.22
CA GLY A 254 16.77 -3.33 0.96
C GLY A 254 16.94 -2.53 2.24
N THR A 255 17.65 -3.10 3.21
CA THR A 255 18.01 -2.42 4.44
C THR A 255 19.48 -1.98 4.45
N ASN A 256 20.10 -1.83 3.29
CA ASN A 256 21.49 -1.38 3.17
C ASN A 256 21.56 0.14 3.36
N THR A 257 22.17 0.57 4.47
CA THR A 257 22.27 1.98 4.85
C THR A 257 22.88 2.84 3.73
N GLN A 258 24.01 2.40 3.15
CA GLN A 258 24.72 3.18 2.12
C GLN A 258 23.90 3.30 0.82
N LEU A 259 23.19 2.23 0.44
CA LEU A 259 22.35 2.25 -0.74
C LEU A 259 21.14 3.15 -0.53
N ILE A 260 20.48 3.08 0.64
CA ILE A 260 19.36 3.99 0.97
C ILE A 260 19.82 5.44 0.91
N VAL A 261 20.97 5.78 1.51
CA VAL A 261 21.54 7.14 1.48
C VAL A 261 21.83 7.57 0.05
N ALA A 262 22.56 6.76 -0.72
CA ALA A 262 22.96 7.09 -2.08
C ALA A 262 21.76 7.35 -3.00
N GLU A 263 20.76 6.47 -2.96
CA GLU A 263 19.56 6.60 -3.80
C GLU A 263 18.67 7.77 -3.37
N THR A 264 18.57 8.03 -2.06
CA THR A 264 17.82 9.19 -1.56
C THR A 264 18.50 10.48 -2.01
N LEU A 265 19.81 10.61 -1.85
CA LEU A 265 20.54 11.79 -2.30
C LEU A 265 20.49 11.95 -3.82
N GLN A 266 20.54 10.86 -4.58
CA GLN A 266 20.37 10.91 -6.03
C GLN A 266 19.03 11.52 -6.43
N LEU A 267 17.93 11.13 -5.78
CA LEU A 267 16.59 11.68 -6.08
C LEU A 267 16.41 13.12 -5.56
N LEU A 268 17.16 13.53 -4.55
CA LEU A 268 17.15 14.92 -4.06
C LEU A 268 17.93 15.86 -4.96
N ASP A 269 19.12 15.43 -5.42
CA ASP A 269 20.11 16.29 -6.06
C ASP A 269 20.05 16.25 -7.61
N ASN A 270 19.40 15.23 -8.19
CA ASN A 270 19.34 15.02 -9.64
C ASN A 270 17.90 15.02 -10.14
N GLU A 271 17.45 16.14 -10.70
CA GLU A 271 16.09 16.32 -11.19
C GLU A 271 15.75 15.33 -12.32
N VAL A 272 16.69 14.98 -13.19
CA VAL A 272 16.48 13.99 -14.25
C VAL A 272 16.19 12.61 -13.68
N ALA A 273 16.90 12.21 -12.61
CA ALA A 273 16.65 10.94 -11.94
C ALA A 273 15.28 10.96 -11.21
N TYR A 274 14.93 12.08 -10.60
CA TYR A 274 13.64 12.28 -9.97
C TYR A 274 12.49 12.20 -10.97
N GLU A 275 12.54 12.99 -12.05
CA GLU A 275 11.52 12.99 -13.10
C GLU A 275 11.39 11.61 -13.78
N ALA A 276 12.50 10.91 -13.96
CA ALA A 276 12.49 9.55 -14.52
C ALA A 276 11.67 8.54 -13.68
N MET A 277 11.47 8.78 -12.39
CA MET A 277 10.62 7.96 -11.52
C MET A 277 9.23 8.57 -11.31
N SER A 278 9.16 9.88 -11.04
CA SER A 278 7.92 10.57 -10.65
C SER A 278 6.89 10.70 -11.78
N THR A 279 7.34 10.73 -13.04
CA THR A 279 6.47 10.87 -14.22
C THR A 279 6.07 9.54 -14.85
N ARG A 280 6.54 8.41 -14.30
CA ARG A 280 6.17 7.09 -14.81
C ARG A 280 4.70 6.77 -14.52
N ARG A 281 4.05 6.11 -15.48
CA ARG A 281 2.69 5.64 -15.27
C ARG A 281 2.68 4.57 -14.16
N ASN A 282 1.81 4.75 -13.18
CA ASN A 282 1.60 3.76 -12.15
C ASN A 282 0.91 2.50 -12.73
N PRO A 283 1.52 1.31 -12.66
CA PRO A 283 0.93 0.09 -13.22
C PRO A 283 -0.34 -0.35 -12.48
N TYR A 284 -0.52 0.08 -11.22
CA TYR A 284 -1.63 -0.34 -10.37
C TYR A 284 -2.93 0.45 -10.60
N GLY A 285 -2.89 1.51 -11.39
CA GLY A 285 -4.07 2.27 -11.76
C GLY A 285 -3.81 3.77 -11.87
N ASP A 286 -4.84 4.46 -12.34
CA ASP A 286 -4.82 5.90 -12.63
C ASP A 286 -5.92 6.67 -11.88
N GLY A 287 -6.63 6.02 -10.94
CA GLY A 287 -7.71 6.63 -10.18
C GLY A 287 -9.10 6.52 -10.84
N PHE A 288 -9.28 5.58 -11.77
CA PHE A 288 -10.55 5.33 -12.46
C PHE A 288 -10.99 3.86 -12.32
N ALA A 289 -10.75 3.26 -11.15
CA ALA A 289 -11.13 1.86 -10.88
C ALA A 289 -12.58 1.75 -10.37
N SER A 290 -13.17 2.82 -9.89
CA SER A 290 -14.54 2.89 -9.36
C SER A 290 -15.58 3.24 -10.41
#